data_c2578381ef40c11b71759b1a10fcf439
#
_entry.id   c2578381ef40c11b71759b1a10fcf439
#
_cell.length_a   1.000
_cell.length_b   1.000
_cell.length_c   1.000
_cell.angle_alpha   90.00
_cell.angle_beta   90.00
_cell.angle_gamma   90.00
#
_symmetry.space_group_name_H-M   'P 1'
#
loop_
_entity.id
_entity.type
_entity.pdbx_description
1 polymer ?
#
loop_
_entity_poly.entity_id
_entity_poly.type
_entity_poly.pdbx_seq_one_letter_code
_entity_poly.pdbx_strand_id
1 'polypeptide(L)'
;MRSCSGRSGFRQCWWTVQGLAVLGLAALPADRGMLVRAVGYALSAARLATPDTMPRPTPCAGWDLRALLCHLTDSLDALAEALGTGIVSRGVAKAAVRDQDLVPGLSEGAGTLLCACAVAGTGDRRVAVGDRELTTSLVTMTGAIEIAVHGWDISVACAGHGTIPVGLARDLLPIAPLLVTPATRAGRFADPVPVPAQAAPGDRLVAFLGRQPAATANPPGLPGLSP
;
A
#
# COMPACT_ATOMS: atom_id res chain seq x y z
N MET A 1 6.11 2.13 -25.99
CA MET A 1 4.91 1.67 -25.29
C MET A 1 5.25 0.40 -24.50
N ARG A 2 5.48 0.49 -23.21
CA ARG A 2 5.65 -0.68 -22.36
C ARG A 2 4.32 -0.98 -21.71
N SER A 3 3.81 -2.19 -21.86
CA SER A 3 2.54 -2.67 -21.33
C SER A 3 2.59 -2.71 -19.80
N CYS A 4 1.52 -2.29 -19.11
CA CYS A 4 1.31 -2.52 -17.67
C CYS A 4 1.12 -4.01 -17.32
N SER A 5 1.39 -4.93 -18.26
CA SER A 5 1.27 -6.37 -18.08
C SER A 5 2.45 -6.97 -17.31
N GLY A 6 2.79 -6.43 -16.16
CA GLY A 6 3.65 -7.10 -15.18
C GLY A 6 2.88 -8.25 -14.52
N ARG A 7 2.86 -9.41 -15.16
CA ARG A 7 2.12 -10.63 -14.71
C ARG A 7 2.47 -11.15 -13.32
N SER A 8 3.46 -10.59 -12.66
CA SER A 8 3.90 -11.02 -11.33
C SER A 8 3.48 -10.09 -10.19
N GLY A 9 3.24 -8.79 -10.45
CA GLY A 9 2.97 -7.81 -9.39
C GLY A 9 1.63 -7.99 -8.68
N PHE A 10 0.56 -8.23 -9.44
CA PHE A 10 -0.79 -8.45 -8.87
C PHE A 10 -0.85 -9.69 -7.97
N ARG A 11 -0.09 -10.72 -8.30
CA ARG A 11 0.00 -11.93 -7.49
C ARG A 11 0.78 -11.72 -6.20
N GLN A 12 1.71 -10.77 -6.14
CA GLN A 12 2.68 -10.65 -5.06
C GLN A 12 2.13 -9.93 -3.82
N CYS A 13 1.29 -8.91 -3.95
CA CYS A 13 0.75 -8.16 -2.82
C CYS A 13 -0.50 -8.81 -2.19
N TRP A 14 -1.42 -9.34 -2.98
CA TRP A 14 -2.65 -9.97 -2.48
C TRP A 14 -2.41 -11.29 -1.73
N TRP A 15 -1.26 -11.95 -1.95
CA TRP A 15 -0.89 -13.18 -1.24
C TRP A 15 -0.52 -12.94 0.23
N THR A 16 -0.33 -11.71 0.67
CA THR A 16 -0.10 -11.38 2.09
C THR A 16 -1.26 -11.87 2.95
N VAL A 17 -2.44 -11.91 2.38
CA VAL A 17 -3.68 -12.38 3.02
C VAL A 17 -3.75 -13.89 3.17
N GLN A 18 -2.95 -14.65 2.42
CA GLN A 18 -3.00 -16.12 2.42
C GLN A 18 -2.44 -16.78 3.70
N GLY A 19 -1.55 -16.08 4.43
CA GLY A 19 -0.99 -16.60 5.69
C GLY A 19 -1.87 -16.41 6.92
N LEU A 20 -2.92 -15.61 6.84
CA LEU A 20 -3.66 -15.08 7.99
C LEU A 20 -4.95 -15.82 8.34
N ALA A 21 -5.38 -16.76 7.52
CA ALA A 21 -6.56 -17.57 7.80
C ALA A 21 -6.46 -18.43 9.08
N VAL A 22 -5.29 -18.47 9.72
CA VAL A 22 -5.00 -19.33 10.89
C VAL A 22 -5.08 -18.55 12.21
N LEU A 23 -5.00 -17.22 12.18
CA LEU A 23 -5.13 -16.41 13.39
C LEU A 23 -6.58 -16.00 13.56
N GLY A 24 -7.29 -16.62 14.49
CA GLY A 24 -8.61 -16.19 14.95
C GLY A 24 -8.52 -14.76 15.55
N LEU A 25 -8.23 -13.78 14.72
CA LEU A 25 -8.29 -12.38 15.08
C LEU A 25 -9.76 -12.05 15.32
N ALA A 26 -10.13 -11.98 16.61
CA ALA A 26 -11.37 -11.34 17.02
C ALA A 26 -11.47 -10.00 16.27
N ALA A 27 -12.62 -9.72 15.68
CA ALA A 27 -12.87 -8.55 14.85
C ALA A 27 -12.38 -7.29 15.56
N LEU A 28 -11.19 -6.80 15.18
CA LEU A 28 -10.81 -5.43 15.49
C LEU A 28 -11.85 -4.54 14.83
N PRO A 29 -12.33 -3.46 15.46
CA PRO A 29 -13.31 -2.57 14.86
C PRO A 29 -12.80 -2.16 13.50
N ALA A 30 -13.52 -2.58 12.48
CA ALA A 30 -13.11 -2.52 11.09
C ALA A 30 -12.91 -1.09 10.69
N ASP A 31 -11.68 -0.69 10.51
CA ASP A 31 -11.54 0.67 10.23
C ASP A 31 -11.43 0.99 8.76
N ARG A 32 -12.62 1.00 8.13
CA ARG A 32 -12.82 1.71 6.88
C ARG A 32 -12.27 3.13 6.96
N GLY A 33 -12.30 3.73 8.15
CA GLY A 33 -11.66 5.01 8.42
C GLY A 33 -10.16 5.01 8.13
N MET A 34 -9.43 3.92 8.45
CA MET A 34 -8.02 3.78 8.07
C MET A 34 -7.84 3.68 6.57
N LEU A 35 -8.67 2.86 5.89
CA LEU A 35 -8.63 2.71 4.44
C LEU A 35 -8.92 4.03 3.73
N VAL A 36 -9.98 4.75 4.14
CA VAL A 36 -10.33 6.07 3.58
C VAL A 36 -9.18 7.07 3.73
N ARG A 37 -8.54 7.12 4.90
CA ARG A 37 -7.39 8.00 5.13
C ARG A 37 -6.16 7.59 4.31
N ALA A 38 -5.92 6.29 4.14
CA ALA A 38 -4.84 5.77 3.31
C ALA A 38 -5.05 6.14 1.83
N VAL A 39 -6.28 5.99 1.31
CA VAL A 39 -6.66 6.41 -0.04
C VAL A 39 -6.45 7.91 -0.23
N GLY A 40 -6.92 8.74 0.70
CA GLY A 40 -6.73 10.20 0.64
C GLY A 40 -5.25 10.60 0.62
N TYR A 41 -4.42 9.93 1.43
CA TYR A 41 -2.98 10.14 1.44
C TYR A 41 -2.32 9.73 0.12
N ALA A 42 -2.63 8.54 -0.42
CA ALA A 42 -2.07 8.05 -1.67
C ALA A 42 -2.46 8.95 -2.86
N LEU A 43 -3.71 9.42 -2.92
CA LEU A 43 -4.16 10.38 -3.93
C LEU A 43 -3.41 11.72 -3.82
N SER A 44 -3.15 12.18 -2.61
CA SER A 44 -2.35 13.40 -2.40
C SER A 44 -0.91 13.24 -2.90
N ALA A 45 -0.30 12.09 -2.65
CA ALA A 45 1.02 11.76 -3.17
C ALA A 45 1.03 11.64 -4.70
N ALA A 46 0.01 11.00 -5.29
CA ALA A 46 -0.09 10.81 -6.74
C ALA A 46 -0.23 12.13 -7.52
N ARG A 47 -0.70 13.23 -6.89
CA ARG A 47 -0.74 14.56 -7.52
C ARG A 47 0.65 15.12 -7.85
N LEU A 48 1.71 14.58 -7.25
CA LEU A 48 3.10 14.95 -7.54
C LEU A 48 3.61 14.26 -8.80
N ALA A 49 2.94 13.22 -9.28
CA ALA A 49 3.34 12.45 -10.45
C ALA A 49 3.06 13.23 -11.74
N THR A 50 4.08 13.28 -12.61
CA THR A 50 4.03 13.89 -13.93
C THR A 50 4.53 12.88 -14.97
N PRO A 51 4.28 13.05 -16.27
CA PRO A 51 4.84 12.14 -17.28
C PRO A 51 6.35 11.94 -17.17
N ASP A 52 7.10 12.99 -16.79
CA ASP A 52 8.56 12.94 -16.66
C ASP A 52 9.03 12.16 -15.41
N THR A 53 8.15 11.98 -14.43
CA THR A 53 8.46 11.18 -13.22
C THR A 53 8.14 9.69 -13.39
N MET A 54 7.35 9.30 -14.40
CA MET A 54 6.90 7.92 -14.59
C MET A 54 8.02 6.87 -14.67
N PRO A 55 9.18 7.14 -15.31
CA PRO A 55 10.28 6.17 -15.36
C PRO A 55 11.17 6.17 -14.09
N ARG A 56 10.90 6.99 -13.09
CA ARG A 56 11.72 7.04 -11.87
C ARG A 56 11.57 5.76 -11.06
N PRO A 57 12.68 5.24 -10.50
CA PRO A 57 12.62 4.11 -9.59
C PRO A 57 11.85 4.46 -8.32
N THR A 58 11.18 3.46 -7.75
CA THR A 58 10.48 3.60 -6.48
C THR A 58 11.18 2.81 -5.38
N PRO A 59 10.89 3.08 -4.08
CA PRO A 59 11.36 2.25 -2.98
C PRO A 59 10.84 0.80 -3.03
N CYS A 60 9.79 0.52 -3.81
CA CYS A 60 9.34 -0.82 -4.10
C CYS A 60 10.25 -1.46 -5.16
N ALA A 61 11.13 -2.35 -4.73
CA ALA A 61 12.21 -2.90 -5.57
C ALA A 61 11.69 -3.47 -6.90
N GLY A 62 12.35 -3.09 -7.99
CA GLY A 62 12.02 -3.54 -9.34
C GLY A 62 10.85 -2.83 -10.02
N TRP A 63 10.27 -1.79 -9.39
CA TRP A 63 9.16 -1.02 -9.94
C TRP A 63 9.56 0.44 -10.17
N ASP A 64 9.23 0.93 -11.37
CA ASP A 64 9.18 2.37 -11.63
C ASP A 64 7.83 2.95 -11.16
N LEU A 65 7.70 4.27 -11.17
CA LEU A 65 6.49 4.94 -10.73
C LEU A 65 5.27 4.55 -11.57
N ARG A 66 5.45 4.31 -12.87
CA ARG A 66 4.38 3.83 -13.75
C ARG A 66 3.83 2.48 -13.27
N ALA A 67 4.71 1.50 -13.06
CA ALA A 67 4.33 0.17 -12.60
C ALA A 67 3.63 0.23 -11.24
N LEU A 68 4.11 1.09 -10.34
CA LEU A 68 3.52 1.29 -9.02
C LEU A 68 2.11 1.89 -9.11
N LEU A 69 1.87 2.89 -9.96
CA LEU A 69 0.54 3.49 -10.15
C LEU A 69 -0.45 2.50 -10.77
N CYS A 70 -0.02 1.70 -11.77
CA CYS A 70 -0.84 0.63 -12.32
C CYS A 70 -1.24 -0.38 -11.25
N HIS A 71 -0.27 -0.85 -10.46
CA HIS A 71 -0.51 -1.79 -9.38
C HIS A 71 -1.47 -1.23 -8.33
N LEU A 72 -1.27 0.02 -7.93
CA LEU A 72 -2.14 0.65 -6.92
C LEU A 72 -3.58 0.80 -7.44
N THR A 73 -3.77 1.10 -8.73
CA THR A 73 -5.11 1.13 -9.35
C THR A 73 -5.75 -0.26 -9.32
N ASP A 74 -5.01 -1.32 -9.66
CA ASP A 74 -5.52 -2.69 -9.59
C ASP A 74 -5.87 -3.10 -8.15
N SER A 75 -5.11 -2.65 -7.16
CA SER A 75 -5.40 -2.88 -5.74
C SER A 75 -6.67 -2.17 -5.28
N LEU A 76 -6.91 -0.93 -5.72
CA LEU A 76 -8.15 -0.19 -5.44
C LEU A 76 -9.37 -0.90 -6.02
N ASP A 77 -9.27 -1.37 -7.26
CA ASP A 77 -10.37 -2.10 -7.93
C ASP A 77 -10.69 -3.40 -7.20
N ALA A 78 -9.67 -4.16 -6.83
CA ALA A 78 -9.85 -5.41 -6.11
C ALA A 78 -10.46 -5.21 -4.71
N LEU A 79 -10.08 -4.13 -4.01
CA LEU A 79 -10.70 -3.75 -2.73
C LEU A 79 -12.16 -3.33 -2.93
N ALA A 80 -12.47 -2.60 -4.00
CA ALA A 80 -13.84 -2.22 -4.33
C ALA A 80 -14.72 -3.45 -4.62
N GLU A 81 -14.20 -4.43 -5.39
CA GLU A 81 -14.88 -5.72 -5.61
C GLU A 81 -15.12 -6.46 -4.29
N ALA A 82 -14.09 -6.58 -3.45
CA ALA A 82 -14.17 -7.24 -2.15
C ALA A 82 -15.27 -6.64 -1.26
N LEU A 83 -15.34 -5.32 -1.17
CA LEU A 83 -16.31 -4.63 -0.33
C LEU A 83 -17.70 -4.58 -0.95
N GLY A 84 -17.79 -4.47 -2.28
CA GLY A 84 -19.05 -4.39 -3.02
C GLY A 84 -19.73 -5.76 -3.16
N THR A 85 -19.06 -6.70 -3.79
CA THR A 85 -19.63 -8.01 -4.16
C THR A 85 -19.29 -9.14 -3.19
N GLY A 86 -18.24 -8.99 -2.37
CA GLY A 86 -17.70 -10.05 -1.54
C GLY A 86 -16.85 -11.07 -2.30
N ILE A 87 -16.55 -10.84 -3.57
CA ILE A 87 -15.74 -11.73 -4.41
C ILE A 87 -14.69 -10.88 -5.13
N VAL A 88 -13.42 -11.26 -5.01
CA VAL A 88 -12.34 -10.68 -5.80
C VAL A 88 -12.05 -11.58 -6.98
N SER A 89 -12.37 -11.08 -8.17
CA SER A 89 -12.11 -11.78 -9.42
C SER A 89 -10.61 -11.83 -9.71
N ARG A 90 -10.16 -12.90 -10.39
CA ARG A 90 -8.81 -12.90 -10.96
C ARG A 90 -8.79 -11.84 -12.06
N GLY A 91 -8.04 -10.76 -11.83
CA GLY A 91 -7.97 -9.65 -12.76
C GLY A 91 -7.67 -10.09 -14.20
N VAL A 92 -8.47 -9.64 -15.14
CA VAL A 92 -8.17 -9.73 -16.56
C VAL A 92 -7.04 -8.76 -16.86
N ALA A 93 -6.08 -9.18 -17.70
CA ALA A 93 -5.00 -8.29 -18.10
C ALA A 93 -5.60 -7.02 -18.74
N LYS A 94 -5.39 -5.89 -18.10
CA LYS A 94 -5.84 -4.59 -18.61
C LYS A 94 -5.00 -4.17 -19.82
N ALA A 95 -5.58 -3.42 -20.72
CA ALA A 95 -4.87 -2.80 -21.84
C ALA A 95 -3.78 -1.84 -21.31
N ALA A 96 -2.78 -1.57 -22.15
CA ALA A 96 -1.74 -0.60 -21.82
C ALA A 96 -2.35 0.77 -21.59
N VAL A 97 -2.09 1.35 -20.42
CA VAL A 97 -2.56 2.70 -20.04
C VAL A 97 -1.48 3.73 -20.41
N ARG A 98 -1.89 4.87 -20.94
CA ARG A 98 -0.98 5.99 -21.23
C ARG A 98 -0.60 6.70 -19.93
N ASP A 99 0.58 7.30 -19.87
CA ASP A 99 1.09 7.98 -18.67
C ASP A 99 0.17 9.06 -18.13
N GLN A 100 -0.41 9.84 -19.03
CA GLN A 100 -1.35 10.90 -18.71
C GLN A 100 -2.66 10.41 -18.09
N ASP A 101 -2.99 9.14 -18.28
CA ASP A 101 -4.26 8.53 -17.82
C ASP A 101 -4.08 7.77 -16.49
N LEU A 102 -2.83 7.59 -16.00
CA LEU A 102 -2.54 6.82 -14.80
C LEU A 102 -3.10 7.47 -13.52
N VAL A 103 -2.85 8.75 -13.31
CA VAL A 103 -3.36 9.47 -12.13
C VAL A 103 -4.89 9.65 -12.18
N PRO A 104 -5.50 10.02 -13.33
CA PRO A 104 -6.95 9.98 -13.47
C PRO A 104 -7.56 8.60 -13.18
N GLY A 105 -6.99 7.51 -13.73
CA GLY A 105 -7.46 6.16 -13.47
C GLY A 105 -7.35 5.74 -11.99
N LEU A 106 -6.26 6.11 -11.32
CA LEU A 106 -6.12 5.92 -9.88
C LEU A 106 -7.21 6.65 -9.10
N SER A 107 -7.54 7.87 -9.50
CA SER A 107 -8.58 8.69 -8.85
C SER A 107 -9.98 8.10 -9.06
N GLU A 108 -10.26 7.55 -10.24
CA GLU A 108 -11.51 6.85 -10.55
C GLU A 108 -11.66 5.57 -9.70
N GLY A 109 -10.62 4.72 -9.66
CA GLY A 109 -10.59 3.53 -8.81
C GLY A 109 -10.78 3.86 -7.33
N ALA A 110 -10.15 4.95 -6.85
CA ALA A 110 -10.34 5.43 -5.49
C ALA A 110 -11.79 5.86 -5.23
N GLY A 111 -12.43 6.57 -6.15
CA GLY A 111 -13.85 6.93 -6.07
C GLY A 111 -14.75 5.71 -5.96
N THR A 112 -14.50 4.70 -6.79
CA THR A 112 -15.25 3.42 -6.77
C THR A 112 -15.09 2.72 -5.42
N LEU A 113 -13.87 2.63 -4.89
CA LEU A 113 -13.62 2.04 -3.57
C LEU A 113 -14.30 2.81 -2.44
N LEU A 114 -14.25 4.14 -2.45
CA LEU A 114 -14.90 4.96 -1.43
C LEU A 114 -16.43 4.79 -1.46
N CYS A 115 -17.04 4.68 -2.66
CA CYS A 115 -18.45 4.35 -2.79
C CYS A 115 -18.75 2.96 -2.22
N ALA A 116 -17.94 1.94 -2.53
CA ALA A 116 -18.10 0.60 -1.97
C ALA A 116 -17.98 0.62 -0.44
N CYS A 117 -17.05 1.40 0.12
CA CYS A 117 -16.93 1.59 1.57
C CYS A 117 -18.19 2.20 2.20
N ALA A 118 -18.83 3.17 1.52
CA ALA A 118 -20.00 3.86 2.04
C ALA A 118 -21.25 2.97 2.06
N VAL A 119 -21.43 2.13 1.03
CA VAL A 119 -22.61 1.26 0.91
C VAL A 119 -22.45 -0.08 1.63
N ALA A 120 -21.24 -0.56 1.84
CA ALA A 120 -21.02 -1.81 2.55
C ALA A 120 -21.47 -1.67 4.02
N GLY A 121 -22.35 -2.55 4.50
CA GLY A 121 -22.84 -2.55 5.88
C GLY A 121 -21.73 -2.61 6.94
N THR A 122 -22.02 -2.32 8.20
CA THR A 122 -21.03 -2.26 9.30
C THR A 122 -20.55 -3.64 9.78
N GLY A 123 -21.23 -4.73 9.38
CA GLY A 123 -20.89 -6.09 9.79
C GLY A 123 -19.65 -6.63 9.08
N ASP A 124 -18.89 -7.46 9.78
CA ASP A 124 -17.80 -8.22 9.18
C ASP A 124 -18.40 -9.36 8.33
N ARG A 125 -18.15 -9.34 7.03
CA ARG A 125 -18.66 -10.32 6.06
C ARG A 125 -17.51 -11.16 5.52
N ARG A 126 -17.82 -12.33 4.99
CA ARG A 126 -16.87 -13.14 4.25
C ARG A 126 -16.65 -12.57 2.86
N VAL A 127 -15.40 -12.61 2.42
CA VAL A 127 -14.94 -12.18 1.11
C VAL A 127 -14.14 -13.35 0.51
N ALA A 128 -14.53 -13.78 -0.68
CA ALA A 128 -13.78 -14.78 -1.42
C ALA A 128 -12.66 -14.11 -2.22
N VAL A 129 -11.41 -14.51 -1.97
CA VAL A 129 -10.23 -14.05 -2.69
C VAL A 129 -9.52 -15.28 -3.27
N GLY A 130 -9.72 -15.55 -4.53
CA GLY A 130 -9.24 -16.76 -5.16
C GLY A 130 -9.89 -18.00 -4.54
N ASP A 131 -9.08 -18.87 -3.93
CA ASP A 131 -9.48 -20.11 -3.25
C ASP A 131 -9.68 -19.93 -1.73
N ARG A 132 -9.67 -18.72 -1.23
CA ARG A 132 -9.71 -18.44 0.21
C ARG A 132 -10.87 -17.53 0.59
N GLU A 133 -11.38 -17.77 1.80
CA GLU A 133 -12.34 -16.90 2.45
C GLU A 133 -11.63 -16.06 3.52
N LEU A 134 -11.86 -14.75 3.48
CA LEU A 134 -11.33 -13.77 4.41
C LEU A 134 -12.49 -12.96 4.98
N THR A 135 -12.22 -12.17 6.00
CA THR A 135 -13.21 -11.20 6.49
C THR A 135 -13.01 -9.84 5.83
N THR A 136 -14.07 -9.05 5.72
CA THR A 136 -13.98 -7.66 5.21
C THR A 136 -13.02 -6.82 6.02
N SER A 137 -12.97 -7.00 7.34
CA SER A 137 -12.02 -6.31 8.23
C SER A 137 -10.58 -6.62 7.85
N LEU A 138 -10.25 -7.89 7.61
CA LEU A 138 -8.89 -8.30 7.24
C LEU A 138 -8.48 -7.72 5.89
N VAL A 139 -9.37 -7.79 4.90
CA VAL A 139 -9.16 -7.21 3.57
C VAL A 139 -8.96 -5.70 3.66
N THR A 140 -9.78 -5.01 4.45
CA THR A 140 -9.72 -3.56 4.65
C THR A 140 -8.42 -3.12 5.33
N MET A 141 -7.99 -3.82 6.39
CA MET A 141 -6.74 -3.51 7.09
C MET A 141 -5.51 -3.74 6.20
N THR A 142 -5.52 -4.85 5.46
CA THR A 142 -4.43 -5.15 4.50
C THR A 142 -4.36 -4.08 3.42
N GLY A 143 -5.51 -3.71 2.84
CA GLY A 143 -5.60 -2.65 1.85
C GLY A 143 -5.14 -1.30 2.37
N ALA A 144 -5.48 -0.96 3.62
CA ALA A 144 -5.05 0.30 4.23
C ALA A 144 -3.52 0.39 4.37
N ILE A 145 -2.85 -0.70 4.78
CA ILE A 145 -1.39 -0.76 4.86
C ILE A 145 -0.78 -0.63 3.46
N GLU A 146 -1.26 -1.41 2.51
CA GLU A 146 -0.76 -1.43 1.14
C GLU A 146 -0.86 -0.04 0.48
N ILE A 147 -2.04 0.57 0.52
CA ILE A 147 -2.28 1.88 -0.07
C ILE A 147 -1.45 2.96 0.63
N ALA A 148 -1.34 2.94 1.96
CA ALA A 148 -0.54 3.92 2.70
C ALA A 148 0.95 3.82 2.36
N VAL A 149 1.50 2.61 2.27
CA VAL A 149 2.92 2.41 1.98
C VAL A 149 3.24 2.74 0.53
N HIS A 150 2.38 2.38 -0.42
CA HIS A 150 2.57 2.76 -1.82
C HIS A 150 2.35 4.26 -2.04
N GLY A 151 1.48 4.92 -1.26
CA GLY A 151 1.41 6.38 -1.22
C GLY A 151 2.75 7.02 -0.79
N TRP A 152 3.43 6.40 0.19
CA TRP A 152 4.78 6.81 0.59
C TRP A 152 5.80 6.56 -0.53
N ASP A 153 5.79 5.37 -1.15
CA ASP A 153 6.67 5.02 -2.27
C ASP A 153 6.52 6.02 -3.44
N ILE A 154 5.27 6.41 -3.78
CA ILE A 154 4.95 7.43 -4.80
C ILE A 154 5.56 8.78 -4.41
N SER A 155 5.33 9.24 -3.17
CA SER A 155 5.84 10.52 -2.69
C SER A 155 7.37 10.58 -2.80
N VAL A 156 8.08 9.53 -2.40
CA VAL A 156 9.54 9.44 -2.50
C VAL A 156 10.00 9.47 -3.96
N ALA A 157 9.38 8.70 -4.85
CA ALA A 157 9.71 8.67 -6.28
C ALA A 157 9.52 10.03 -6.96
N CYS A 158 8.53 10.82 -6.51
CA CYS A 158 8.29 12.18 -6.98
C CYS A 158 9.16 13.25 -6.30
N ALA A 159 10.19 12.87 -5.56
CA ALA A 159 11.05 13.77 -4.76
C ALA A 159 10.28 14.52 -3.65
N GLY A 160 9.17 13.96 -3.17
CA GLY A 160 8.47 14.40 -1.97
C GLY A 160 9.14 13.88 -0.70
N HIS A 161 8.67 14.35 0.45
CA HIS A 161 9.26 13.98 1.75
C HIS A 161 8.73 12.67 2.34
N GLY A 162 7.92 11.90 1.61
CA GLY A 162 7.47 10.56 1.98
C GLY A 162 6.95 10.43 3.42
N THR A 163 6.11 11.35 3.89
CA THR A 163 5.63 11.31 5.26
C THR A 163 4.20 10.78 5.33
N ILE A 164 4.01 9.60 5.92
CA ILE A 164 2.67 9.09 6.22
C ILE A 164 2.07 9.93 7.36
N PRO A 165 0.83 10.42 7.26
CA PRO A 165 0.18 11.17 8.33
C PRO A 165 0.25 10.45 9.68
N VAL A 166 0.68 11.15 10.74
CA VAL A 166 0.99 10.56 12.06
C VAL A 166 -0.18 9.74 12.61
N GLY A 167 -1.41 10.24 12.49
CA GLY A 167 -2.61 9.53 12.97
C GLY A 167 -2.83 8.21 12.21
N LEU A 168 -2.67 8.22 10.89
CA LEU A 168 -2.78 7.00 10.08
C LEU A 168 -1.66 6.00 10.42
N ALA A 169 -0.42 6.46 10.52
CA ALA A 169 0.71 5.62 10.85
C ALA A 169 0.60 4.97 12.24
N ARG A 170 0.09 5.72 13.24
CA ARG A 170 -0.17 5.19 14.59
C ARG A 170 -1.18 4.06 14.60
N ASP A 171 -2.21 4.16 13.77
CA ASP A 171 -3.25 3.13 13.69
C ASP A 171 -2.77 1.89 12.91
N LEU A 172 -1.94 2.07 11.86
CA LEU A 172 -1.44 0.98 11.04
C LEU A 172 -0.26 0.24 11.70
N LEU A 173 0.56 0.92 12.49
CA LEU A 173 1.79 0.35 13.06
C LEU A 173 1.55 -0.91 13.93
N PRO A 174 0.54 -0.98 14.82
CA PRO A 174 0.26 -2.21 15.58
C PRO A 174 -0.33 -3.33 14.72
N ILE A 175 -0.94 -3.01 13.59
CA ILE A 175 -1.58 -3.98 12.69
C ILE A 175 -0.55 -4.63 11.74
N ALA A 176 0.42 -3.87 11.28
CA ALA A 176 1.40 -4.33 10.30
C ALA A 176 2.12 -5.65 10.69
N PRO A 177 2.59 -5.87 11.94
CA PRO A 177 3.20 -7.14 12.34
C PRO A 177 2.24 -8.33 12.36
N LEU A 178 0.94 -8.08 12.51
CA LEU A 178 -0.08 -9.13 12.46
C LEU A 178 -0.28 -9.63 11.02
N LEU A 179 -0.10 -8.75 10.03
CA LEU A 179 -0.30 -9.04 8.62
C LEU A 179 1.00 -9.49 7.92
N VAL A 180 2.13 -8.89 8.28
CA VAL A 180 3.44 -9.16 7.68
C VAL A 180 4.30 -9.93 8.69
N THR A 181 4.07 -11.25 8.74
CA THR A 181 4.83 -12.19 9.56
C THR A 181 6.09 -12.67 8.80
N PRO A 182 7.06 -13.33 9.46
CA PRO A 182 8.19 -13.94 8.74
C PRO A 182 7.76 -14.85 7.58
N ALA A 183 6.69 -15.62 7.77
CA ALA A 183 6.16 -16.54 6.74
C ALA A 183 5.54 -15.81 5.54
N THR A 184 4.91 -14.64 5.76
CA THR A 184 4.26 -13.86 4.69
C THR A 184 5.18 -12.82 4.07
N ARG A 185 6.32 -12.52 4.70
CA ARG A 185 7.30 -11.53 4.24
C ARG A 185 8.09 -11.99 3.02
N ALA A 186 8.52 -13.25 2.99
CA ALA A 186 9.39 -13.78 1.97
C ALA A 186 8.87 -13.54 0.53
N GLY A 187 9.68 -12.93 -0.32
CA GLY A 187 9.35 -12.60 -1.71
C GLY A 187 8.38 -11.43 -1.90
N ARG A 188 8.01 -10.69 -0.82
CA ARG A 188 7.04 -9.58 -0.87
C ARG A 188 7.55 -8.31 -0.22
N PHE A 189 8.23 -8.46 0.91
CA PHE A 189 8.81 -7.35 1.66
C PHE A 189 10.28 -7.65 1.92
N ALA A 190 11.12 -6.64 1.80
CA ALA A 190 12.50 -6.72 2.26
C ALA A 190 12.54 -6.85 3.80
N ASP A 191 13.70 -7.21 4.33
CA ASP A 191 13.90 -7.28 5.78
C ASP A 191 13.64 -5.92 6.43
N PRO A 192 13.15 -5.90 7.69
CA PRO A 192 12.93 -4.66 8.40
C PRO A 192 14.22 -3.85 8.51
N VAL A 193 14.12 -2.55 8.27
CA VAL A 193 15.22 -1.61 8.44
C VAL A 193 15.27 -1.14 9.90
N PRO A 194 16.42 -1.20 10.57
CA PRO A 194 16.55 -0.66 11.92
C PRO A 194 16.33 0.84 11.96
N VAL A 195 15.48 1.31 12.87
CA VAL A 195 15.24 2.74 13.13
C VAL A 195 15.20 2.98 14.63
N PRO A 196 15.56 4.20 15.11
CA PRO A 196 15.46 4.54 16.53
C PRO A 196 14.03 4.33 17.06
N ALA A 197 13.90 3.91 18.33
CA ALA A 197 12.59 3.70 18.95
C ALA A 197 11.70 4.96 18.96
N GLN A 198 12.33 6.14 19.03
CA GLN A 198 11.69 7.46 18.99
C GLN A 198 11.40 7.96 17.56
N ALA A 199 11.76 7.21 16.51
CA ALA A 199 11.46 7.59 15.14
C ALA A 199 9.95 7.81 14.94
N ALA A 200 9.59 8.69 14.02
CA ALA A 200 8.20 8.99 13.72
C ALA A 200 7.42 7.70 13.37
N PRO A 201 6.15 7.60 13.75
CA PRO A 201 5.35 6.38 13.48
C PRO A 201 5.34 5.97 12.01
N GLY A 202 5.34 6.93 11.07
CA GLY A 202 5.44 6.65 9.64
C GLY A 202 6.76 6.01 9.25
N ASP A 203 7.88 6.52 9.77
CA ASP A 203 9.22 5.97 9.52
C ASP A 203 9.35 4.54 10.08
N ARG A 204 8.82 4.31 11.28
CA ARG A 204 8.78 2.97 11.88
C ARG A 204 7.95 2.00 11.06
N LEU A 205 6.81 2.44 10.53
CA LEU A 205 5.94 1.61 9.69
C LEU A 205 6.63 1.21 8.39
N VAL A 206 7.17 2.18 7.64
CA VAL A 206 7.82 1.89 6.35
C VAL A 206 9.12 1.11 6.55
N ALA A 207 9.87 1.37 7.63
CA ALA A 207 11.06 0.61 8.00
C ALA A 207 10.72 -0.85 8.33
N PHE A 208 9.66 -1.09 9.09
CA PHE A 208 9.15 -2.43 9.35
C PHE A 208 8.80 -3.16 8.04
N LEU A 209 8.32 -2.46 7.03
CA LEU A 209 7.98 -3.00 5.71
C LEU A 209 9.16 -3.01 4.72
N GLY A 210 10.39 -2.83 5.23
CA GLY A 210 11.62 -2.96 4.45
C GLY A 210 11.98 -1.76 3.59
N ARG A 211 11.40 -0.59 3.83
CA ARG A 211 11.75 0.67 3.17
C ARG A 211 12.73 1.46 4.03
N GLN A 212 13.62 2.23 3.37
CA GLN A 212 14.59 3.11 4.04
C GLN A 212 13.99 4.51 4.24
N PRO A 213 13.58 4.91 5.48
CA PRO A 213 13.11 6.28 5.72
C PRO A 213 14.21 7.31 5.52
N ALA A 214 13.85 8.53 5.07
CA ALA A 214 14.82 9.61 4.83
C ALA A 214 15.59 10.02 6.11
N ALA A 215 14.99 9.91 7.28
CA ALA A 215 15.60 10.23 8.58
C ALA A 215 16.75 9.29 8.98
N THR A 216 16.91 8.15 8.32
CA THR A 216 18.03 7.21 8.55
C THR A 216 19.16 7.38 7.54
N ALA A 217 19.00 8.21 6.52
CA ALA A 217 20.10 8.67 5.70
C ALA A 217 20.98 9.59 6.59
N ASN A 218 22.17 9.10 6.94
CA ASN A 218 23.15 9.73 7.82
C ASN A 218 23.20 11.25 7.60
N PRO A 219 23.08 12.11 8.63
CA PRO A 219 23.38 13.52 8.44
C PRO A 219 24.80 13.63 7.91
N PRO A 220 25.09 14.50 6.91
CA PRO A 220 26.44 14.71 6.42
C PRO A 220 27.32 15.02 7.63
N GLY A 221 28.35 14.19 7.84
CA GLY A 221 29.24 14.29 8.99
C GLY A 221 29.69 15.75 9.14
N LEU A 222 29.47 16.33 10.29
CA LEU A 222 30.08 17.60 10.67
C LEU A 222 31.59 17.42 10.51
N PRO A 223 32.29 18.26 9.75
CA PRO A 223 33.73 18.21 9.68
C PRO A 223 34.28 18.40 11.08
N GLY A 224 35.12 17.46 11.50
CA GLY A 224 35.67 17.39 12.85
C GLY A 224 36.30 18.72 13.26
N LEU A 225 35.83 19.27 14.37
CA LEU A 225 36.63 20.16 15.20
C LEU A 225 37.65 19.29 15.90
N SER A 226 38.84 19.21 15.34
CA SER A 226 40.02 18.74 16.06
C SER A 226 40.42 19.73 17.13
N PRO A 227 40.88 19.29 18.31
CA PRO A 227 41.30 20.12 19.41
C PRO A 227 42.56 20.91 19.10
#